data_bea93830240d7f840fb0b39153d58d82
#
_entry.id   bea93830240d7f840fb0b39153d58d82
#
_cell.length_a   1.000
_cell.length_b   1.000
_cell.length_c   1.000
_cell.angle_alpha   90.00
_cell.angle_beta   90.00
_cell.angle_gamma   90.00
#
_symmetry.space_group_name_H-M   'P 1'
#
loop_
_entity.id
_entity.type
_entity.pdbx_description
1 polymer ?
#
loop_
_entity_poly.entity_id
_entity_poly.type
_entity_poly.pdbx_seq_one_letter_code
_entity_poly.pdbx_strand_id
1 'polypeptide(L)'
;MYAFDPRLIPTPAAQARGKLAAEKLLDAYHEKHTAYPATIALILWGFETMKTGGDTIALILHLLGIRMRHGAGAWVKKLEVISLSELGRPRIDVLISMCGIFRDTFGTHIDLISRACALAAAQDEPLEDNYIRQHCESLPAACDGELPLRLFGPAPDQYATDLPALIETGDWQTEDQLRRAFASSMSHVYTGTDTHKNSTALESMLGSIQLIAQERDGSEYDVTDLDHYYEFLGGMSRAAGVCGAPETDILVVDQSEGDTDIEELQAVIERAVRTRTLNPRWLDGMLTHDYHGAKIVKDRVEYLLGLAATTSSVESWVFDQTAERLIFDEDMRARLERNNPFATQRMAEVLLESNQRGYWQATDSQLEKLRNCMLEMEGGLE
;
A
#
# COMPACT_ATOMS: atom_id res chain seq x y z
N MET A 1 12.88 14.39 24.83
CA MET A 1 11.85 13.36 24.55
C MET A 1 10.58 14.11 24.19
N TYR A 2 10.13 14.03 22.95
CA TYR A 2 8.87 14.67 22.54
C TYR A 2 7.72 13.75 22.97
N ALA A 3 6.77 14.29 23.73
CA ALA A 3 5.58 13.56 24.12
C ALA A 3 4.59 13.57 22.95
N PHE A 4 4.23 12.39 22.46
CA PHE A 4 3.17 12.20 21.47
C PHE A 4 1.83 12.09 22.21
N ASP A 5 0.85 12.93 21.83
CA ASP A 5 -0.52 12.82 22.34
C ASP A 5 -1.48 12.48 21.18
N PRO A 6 -1.92 11.22 21.05
CA PRO A 6 -2.79 10.81 19.97
C PRO A 6 -4.12 11.57 19.93
N ARG A 7 -4.54 12.18 21.03
CA ARG A 7 -5.79 12.96 21.09
C ARG A 7 -5.75 14.25 20.26
N LEU A 8 -4.55 14.73 19.90
CA LEU A 8 -4.38 15.92 19.06
C LEU A 8 -4.46 15.63 17.56
N ILE A 9 -4.51 14.36 17.16
CA ILE A 9 -4.53 13.92 15.77
C ILE A 9 -5.97 13.90 15.22
N PRO A 10 -6.17 14.31 13.95
CA PRO A 10 -5.22 15.00 13.08
C PRO A 10 -4.97 16.44 13.57
N THR A 11 -3.69 16.83 13.55
CA THR A 11 -3.28 18.18 13.93
C THR A 11 -3.77 19.22 12.92
N PRO A 12 -3.83 20.53 13.26
CA PRO A 12 -4.19 21.57 12.29
C PRO A 12 -3.28 21.59 11.05
N ALA A 13 -2.00 21.28 11.20
CA ALA A 13 -1.05 21.16 10.10
C ALA A 13 -1.39 19.93 9.22
N ALA A 14 -1.64 18.79 9.85
CA ALA A 14 -2.07 17.58 9.15
C ALA A 14 -3.39 17.77 8.40
N GLN A 15 -4.34 18.52 8.98
CA GLN A 15 -5.59 18.85 8.28
C GLN A 15 -5.36 19.66 7.00
N ALA A 16 -4.40 20.61 7.02
CA ALA A 16 -4.06 21.39 5.84
C ALA A 16 -3.35 20.53 4.77
N ARG A 17 -2.39 19.68 5.18
CA ARG A 17 -1.68 18.78 4.25
C ARG A 17 -2.60 17.70 3.69
N GLY A 18 -3.40 17.03 4.52
CA GLY A 18 -4.34 16.01 4.07
C GLY A 18 -5.41 16.55 3.13
N LYS A 19 -5.87 17.81 3.34
CA LYS A 19 -6.74 18.49 2.37
C LYS A 19 -6.03 18.66 1.03
N LEU A 20 -4.82 19.21 1.02
CA LEU A 20 -4.03 19.41 -0.21
C LEU A 20 -3.75 18.09 -0.92
N ALA A 21 -3.40 17.05 -0.16
CA ALA A 21 -3.18 15.71 -0.70
C ALA A 21 -4.43 15.13 -1.37
N ALA A 22 -5.59 15.27 -0.72
CA ALA A 22 -6.86 14.83 -1.30
C ALA A 22 -7.22 15.57 -2.58
N GLU A 23 -7.03 16.89 -2.61
CA GLU A 23 -7.28 17.71 -3.80
C GLU A 23 -6.36 17.30 -4.95
N LYS A 24 -5.05 17.24 -4.74
CA LYS A 24 -4.08 16.80 -5.76
C LYS A 24 -4.32 15.37 -6.24
N LEU A 25 -4.67 14.45 -5.34
CA LEU A 25 -4.98 13.06 -5.67
C LEU A 25 -6.19 12.97 -6.60
N LEU A 26 -7.24 13.73 -6.30
CA LEU A 26 -8.45 13.77 -7.11
C LEU A 26 -8.21 14.47 -8.45
N ASP A 27 -7.40 15.51 -8.48
CA ASP A 27 -7.02 16.21 -9.71
C ASP A 27 -6.24 15.27 -10.64
N ALA A 28 -5.24 14.54 -10.12
CA ALA A 28 -4.46 13.57 -10.89
C ALA A 28 -5.34 12.46 -11.50
N TYR A 29 -6.28 11.92 -10.71
CA TYR A 29 -7.23 10.93 -11.22
C TYR A 29 -8.17 11.54 -12.26
N HIS A 30 -8.69 12.74 -12.02
CA HIS A 30 -9.61 13.42 -12.93
C HIS A 30 -8.96 13.80 -14.27
N GLU A 31 -7.69 14.19 -14.25
CA GLU A 31 -6.92 14.47 -15.48
C GLU A 31 -6.81 13.21 -16.37
N LYS A 32 -6.69 12.03 -15.79
CA LYS A 32 -6.57 10.76 -16.51
C LYS A 32 -7.93 10.22 -16.97
N HIS A 33 -8.98 10.32 -16.15
CA HIS A 33 -10.25 9.64 -16.36
C HIS A 33 -11.43 10.58 -16.70
N THR A 34 -11.25 11.89 -16.62
CA THR A 34 -12.31 12.90 -16.78
C THR A 34 -13.53 12.70 -15.86
N ALA A 35 -13.32 11.99 -14.74
CA ALA A 35 -14.33 11.66 -13.73
C ALA A 35 -13.67 11.56 -12.34
N TYR A 36 -14.46 11.65 -11.29
CA TYR A 36 -13.99 11.35 -9.93
C TYR A 36 -14.08 9.85 -9.65
N PRO A 37 -13.13 9.27 -8.87
CA PRO A 37 -13.24 7.89 -8.43
C PRO A 37 -14.40 7.75 -7.44
N ALA A 38 -15.22 6.73 -7.59
CA ALA A 38 -16.29 6.47 -6.64
C ALA A 38 -15.76 5.93 -5.31
N THR A 39 -14.73 5.09 -5.35
CA THR A 39 -14.07 4.52 -4.16
C THR A 39 -12.56 4.67 -4.26
N ILE A 40 -11.97 5.28 -3.21
CA ILE A 40 -10.52 5.30 -3.00
C ILE A 40 -10.16 4.38 -1.82
N ALA A 41 -9.23 3.48 -2.06
CA ALA A 41 -8.68 2.65 -1.00
C ALA A 41 -7.42 3.27 -0.41
N LEU A 42 -7.29 3.24 0.92
CA LEU A 42 -6.21 3.86 1.68
C LEU A 42 -5.70 2.92 2.77
N ILE A 43 -4.43 3.07 3.13
CA ILE A 43 -3.82 2.29 4.20
C ILE A 43 -3.46 3.21 5.37
N LEU A 44 -3.89 2.85 6.57
CA LEU A 44 -3.55 3.57 7.80
C LEU A 44 -2.39 2.87 8.53
N TRP A 45 -1.25 3.54 8.55
CA TRP A 45 -0.05 3.11 9.25
C TRP A 45 0.09 3.81 10.61
N GLY A 46 0.39 3.02 11.65
CA GLY A 46 0.55 3.60 13.00
C GLY A 46 1.72 4.56 13.10
N PHE A 47 2.88 4.22 12.55
CA PHE A 47 4.07 5.07 12.60
C PHE A 47 3.97 6.31 11.72
N GLU A 48 3.43 6.18 10.50
CA GLU A 48 3.14 7.32 9.62
C GLU A 48 2.21 8.32 10.35
N THR A 49 1.09 7.83 10.88
CA THR A 49 0.12 8.65 11.62
C THR A 49 0.76 9.41 12.81
N MET A 50 1.70 8.75 13.53
CA MET A 50 2.45 9.42 14.60
C MET A 50 3.38 10.51 14.08
N LYS A 51 4.13 10.21 13.00
CA LYS A 51 5.15 11.07 12.41
C LYS A 51 4.55 12.31 11.76
N THR A 52 3.50 12.14 10.97
CA THR A 52 2.84 13.22 10.24
C THR A 52 1.86 14.03 11.09
N GLY A 53 1.40 13.44 12.20
CA GLY A 53 0.32 13.99 13.01
C GLY A 53 -1.06 13.75 12.40
N GLY A 54 -1.20 12.74 11.51
CA GLY A 54 -2.45 12.22 10.98
C GLY A 54 -2.84 12.75 9.60
N ASP A 55 -1.89 12.88 8.68
CA ASP A 55 -2.14 13.37 7.31
C ASP A 55 -3.12 12.47 6.56
N THR A 56 -2.93 11.14 6.58
CA THR A 56 -3.85 10.20 5.94
C THR A 56 -5.26 10.24 6.56
N ILE A 57 -5.38 10.43 7.89
CA ILE A 57 -6.70 10.61 8.52
C ILE A 57 -7.39 11.88 8.00
N ALA A 58 -6.64 12.97 7.89
CA ALA A 58 -7.17 14.24 7.37
C ALA A 58 -7.56 14.15 5.89
N LEU A 59 -6.76 13.42 5.08
CA LEU A 59 -7.07 13.10 3.69
C LEU A 59 -8.40 12.34 3.58
N ILE A 60 -8.58 11.28 4.37
CA ILE A 60 -9.85 10.50 4.43
C ILE A 60 -11.03 11.41 4.77
N LEU A 61 -10.92 12.23 5.82
CA LEU A 61 -12.00 13.14 6.20
C LEU A 61 -12.35 14.10 5.06
N HIS A 62 -11.35 14.61 4.35
CA HIS A 62 -11.60 15.53 3.23
C HIS A 62 -12.25 14.82 2.03
N LEU A 63 -11.86 13.59 1.69
CA LEU A 63 -12.53 12.78 0.65
C LEU A 63 -14.02 12.61 0.94
N LEU A 64 -14.36 12.29 2.19
CA LEU A 64 -15.73 12.15 2.68
C LEU A 64 -16.51 13.50 2.71
N GLY A 65 -15.82 14.64 2.52
CA GLY A 65 -16.40 15.97 2.67
C GLY A 65 -16.75 16.29 4.11
N ILE A 66 -15.94 15.86 5.06
CA ILE A 66 -16.08 16.10 6.50
C ILE A 66 -14.91 16.97 6.98
N ARG A 67 -15.23 17.99 7.76
CA ARG A 67 -14.26 18.85 8.43
C ARG A 67 -14.22 18.52 9.93
N MET A 68 -13.02 18.44 10.49
CA MET A 68 -12.86 18.32 11.92
C MET A 68 -12.51 19.68 12.54
N ARG A 69 -13.24 20.06 13.58
CA ARG A 69 -12.91 21.23 14.41
C ARG A 69 -12.50 20.81 15.81
N HIS A 70 -11.48 21.47 16.32
CA HIS A 70 -11.14 21.37 17.74
C HIS A 70 -12.08 22.26 18.54
N GLY A 71 -12.70 21.73 19.59
CA GLY A 71 -13.54 22.49 20.51
C GLY A 71 -12.70 23.35 21.48
N ALA A 72 -13.36 24.03 22.40
CA ALA A 72 -12.76 24.84 23.47
C ALA A 72 -12.08 23.92 24.50
N GLY A 73 -10.92 23.41 24.20
CA GLY A 73 -10.14 22.39 24.88
C GLY A 73 -9.74 21.36 23.82
N ALA A 74 -8.44 21.13 23.64
CA ALA A 74 -7.85 20.32 22.55
C ALA A 74 -8.42 18.88 22.41
N TRP A 75 -9.27 18.47 23.31
CA TRP A 75 -9.83 17.13 23.46
C TRP A 75 -11.17 16.89 22.74
N VAL A 76 -11.93 17.95 22.43
CA VAL A 76 -13.25 17.81 21.83
C VAL A 76 -13.14 17.99 20.31
N LYS A 77 -13.23 16.89 19.60
CA LYS A 77 -13.30 16.88 18.13
C LYS A 77 -14.76 16.91 17.70
N LYS A 78 -15.13 17.96 16.96
CA LYS A 78 -16.43 18.07 16.33
C LYS A 78 -16.29 17.80 14.83
N LEU A 79 -17.04 16.85 14.31
CA LEU A 79 -17.16 16.62 12.88
C LEU A 79 -18.25 17.53 12.30
N GLU A 80 -17.95 18.21 11.22
CA GLU A 80 -18.87 19.07 10.49
C GLU A 80 -18.91 18.65 9.03
N VAL A 81 -20.10 18.50 8.49
CA VAL A 81 -20.32 18.21 7.08
C VAL A 81 -19.99 19.45 6.26
N ILE A 82 -19.14 19.34 5.26
CA ILE A 82 -18.92 20.36 4.24
C ILE A 82 -20.06 20.23 3.22
N SER A 83 -20.76 21.33 2.91
CA SER A 83 -21.81 21.28 1.89
C SER A 83 -21.26 20.95 0.51
N LEU A 84 -22.03 20.30 -0.37
CA LEU A 84 -21.62 20.04 -1.74
C LEU A 84 -21.22 21.31 -2.51
N SER A 85 -21.92 22.43 -2.22
CA SER A 85 -21.60 23.74 -2.83
C SER A 85 -20.24 24.30 -2.39
N GLU A 86 -19.79 23.99 -1.18
CA GLU A 86 -18.45 24.35 -0.67
C GLU A 86 -17.41 23.33 -1.12
N LEU A 87 -17.77 22.05 -1.17
CA LEU A 87 -16.90 20.95 -1.56
C LEU A 87 -16.53 21.01 -3.05
N GLY A 88 -17.48 21.42 -3.89
CA GLY A 88 -17.31 21.60 -5.35
C GLY A 88 -17.17 20.29 -6.13
N ARG A 89 -17.44 19.13 -5.50
CA ARG A 89 -17.31 17.79 -6.06
C ARG A 89 -18.19 16.78 -5.29
N PRO A 90 -18.40 15.58 -5.84
CA PRO A 90 -19.04 14.50 -5.09
C PRO A 90 -18.28 14.13 -3.81
N ARG A 91 -18.99 13.53 -2.85
CA ARG A 91 -18.37 12.82 -1.73
C ARG A 91 -17.83 11.51 -2.21
N ILE A 92 -16.54 11.29 -1.98
CA ILE A 92 -15.83 10.08 -2.40
C ILE A 92 -15.95 9.04 -1.28
N ASP A 93 -16.32 7.82 -1.65
CA ASP A 93 -16.30 6.69 -0.71
C ASP A 93 -14.88 6.18 -0.48
N VAL A 94 -14.66 5.54 0.65
CA VAL A 94 -13.33 5.06 1.04
C VAL A 94 -13.37 3.60 1.47
N LEU A 95 -12.35 2.84 1.11
CA LEU A 95 -12.02 1.58 1.75
C LEU A 95 -10.72 1.77 2.53
N ILE A 96 -10.75 1.55 3.83
CA ILE A 96 -9.62 1.79 4.71
C ILE A 96 -9.10 0.46 5.23
N SER A 97 -7.85 0.15 4.84
CA SER A 97 -7.08 -0.95 5.38
C SER A 97 -6.17 -0.42 6.48
N MET A 98 -6.16 -1.00 7.68
CA MET A 98 -5.29 -0.55 8.75
C MET A 98 -4.35 -1.66 9.22
N CYS A 99 -3.11 -1.30 9.56
CA CYS A 99 -2.19 -2.23 10.19
C CYS A 99 -2.51 -2.43 11.69
N GLY A 100 -2.00 -3.52 12.28
CA GLY A 100 -2.24 -3.84 13.70
C GLY A 100 -1.76 -2.74 14.66
N ILE A 101 -0.65 -2.07 14.35
CA ILE A 101 -0.12 -0.95 15.17
C ILE A 101 -1.09 0.23 15.18
N PHE A 102 -1.68 0.58 14.03
CA PHE A 102 -2.70 1.63 13.97
C PHE A 102 -3.92 1.25 14.81
N ARG A 103 -4.45 0.04 14.63
CA ARG A 103 -5.59 -0.49 15.40
C ARG A 103 -5.37 -0.35 16.91
N ASP A 104 -4.21 -0.75 17.40
CA ASP A 104 -3.93 -0.79 18.85
C ASP A 104 -3.65 0.59 19.44
N THR A 105 -3.08 1.50 18.65
CA THR A 105 -2.67 2.84 19.10
C THR A 105 -3.78 3.88 18.94
N PHE A 106 -4.61 3.76 17.89
CA PHE A 106 -5.52 4.80 17.43
C PHE A 106 -7.01 4.44 17.51
N GLY A 107 -7.43 3.63 18.50
CA GLY A 107 -8.81 3.20 18.65
C GLY A 107 -9.86 4.33 18.63
N THR A 108 -9.55 5.48 19.24
CA THR A 108 -10.43 6.67 19.18
C THR A 108 -10.55 7.28 17.79
N HIS A 109 -9.56 7.04 16.90
CA HIS A 109 -9.59 7.52 15.51
C HIS A 109 -10.36 6.56 14.61
N ILE A 110 -10.37 5.27 14.93
CA ILE A 110 -11.28 4.31 14.31
C ILE A 110 -12.73 4.76 14.51
N ASP A 111 -13.12 5.10 15.74
CA ASP A 111 -14.45 5.65 16.03
C ASP A 111 -14.69 6.98 15.29
N LEU A 112 -13.71 7.88 15.27
CA LEU A 112 -13.81 9.16 14.56
C LEU A 112 -14.11 8.98 13.07
N ILE A 113 -13.35 8.10 12.39
CA ILE A 113 -13.51 7.83 10.96
C ILE A 113 -14.84 7.12 10.69
N SER A 114 -15.19 6.12 11.50
CA SER A 114 -16.48 5.42 11.38
C SER A 114 -17.67 6.40 11.48
N ARG A 115 -17.63 7.33 12.43
CA ARG A 115 -18.63 8.40 12.54
C ARG A 115 -18.61 9.36 11.36
N ALA A 116 -17.45 9.66 10.81
CA ALA A 116 -17.34 10.50 9.61
C ALA A 116 -18.01 9.84 8.40
N CYS A 117 -17.78 8.54 8.19
CA CYS A 117 -18.46 7.76 7.14
C CYS A 117 -19.98 7.76 7.33
N ALA A 118 -20.46 7.53 8.55
CA ALA A 118 -21.89 7.55 8.86
C ALA A 118 -22.52 8.95 8.63
N LEU A 119 -21.81 10.02 9.03
CA LEU A 119 -22.27 11.39 8.78
C LEU A 119 -22.34 11.73 7.30
N ALA A 120 -21.38 11.28 6.50
CA ALA A 120 -21.37 11.50 5.06
C ALA A 120 -22.50 10.71 4.36
N ALA A 121 -22.69 9.45 4.72
CA ALA A 121 -23.76 8.59 4.17
C ALA A 121 -25.17 9.10 4.50
N ALA A 122 -25.35 9.69 5.68
CA ALA A 122 -26.65 10.19 6.16
C ALA A 122 -27.10 11.50 5.51
N GLN A 123 -26.30 12.12 4.62
CA GLN A 123 -26.71 13.35 3.95
C GLN A 123 -27.78 13.06 2.90
N ASP A 124 -28.83 13.86 2.89
CA ASP A 124 -29.89 13.78 1.87
C ASP A 124 -29.44 14.49 0.59
N GLU A 125 -28.58 13.81 -0.17
CA GLU A 125 -27.92 14.27 -1.38
C GLU A 125 -28.22 13.31 -2.54
N PRO A 126 -28.17 13.75 -3.83
CA PRO A 126 -28.26 12.86 -4.98
C PRO A 126 -27.17 11.77 -4.91
N LEU A 127 -27.49 10.56 -5.38
CA LEU A 127 -26.53 9.42 -5.33
C LEU A 127 -25.28 9.67 -6.18
N GLU A 128 -25.42 10.41 -7.28
CA GLU A 128 -24.30 10.85 -8.13
C GLU A 128 -23.35 11.85 -7.45
N ASP A 129 -23.80 12.50 -6.38
CA ASP A 129 -23.01 13.45 -5.60
C ASP A 129 -22.54 12.89 -4.25
N ASN A 130 -22.97 11.67 -3.88
CA ASN A 130 -22.61 11.01 -2.63
C ASN A 130 -22.39 9.50 -2.81
N TYR A 131 -21.16 9.13 -3.16
CA TYR A 131 -20.82 7.74 -3.45
C TYR A 131 -20.88 6.84 -2.20
N ILE A 132 -20.73 7.37 -0.97
CA ILE A 132 -20.90 6.59 0.25
C ILE A 132 -22.35 6.13 0.38
N ARG A 133 -23.30 7.04 0.21
CA ARG A 133 -24.73 6.74 0.21
C ARG A 133 -25.10 5.79 -0.93
N GLN A 134 -24.57 6.03 -2.14
CA GLN A 134 -24.80 5.18 -3.31
C GLN A 134 -24.38 3.73 -3.04
N HIS A 135 -23.22 3.52 -2.43
CA HIS A 135 -22.74 2.18 -2.11
C HIS A 135 -23.52 1.55 -0.95
N CYS A 136 -24.03 2.31 0.00
CA CYS A 136 -24.92 1.74 1.02
C CYS A 136 -26.22 1.20 0.39
N GLU A 137 -26.71 1.80 -0.68
CA GLU A 137 -27.88 1.30 -1.40
C GLU A 137 -27.56 0.16 -2.37
N SER A 138 -26.45 0.24 -3.10
CA SER A 138 -26.08 -0.73 -4.15
C SER A 138 -25.28 -1.94 -3.64
N LEU A 139 -24.55 -1.80 -2.54
CA LEU A 139 -23.73 -2.83 -1.90
C LEU A 139 -24.19 -3.10 -0.46
N PRO A 140 -25.34 -3.72 -0.25
CA PRO A 140 -25.91 -3.87 1.10
C PRO A 140 -25.00 -4.65 2.07
N ALA A 141 -24.14 -5.52 1.56
CA ALA A 141 -23.15 -6.23 2.39
C ALA A 141 -22.06 -5.29 2.99
N ALA A 142 -21.85 -4.12 2.37
CA ALA A 142 -20.89 -3.11 2.82
C ALA A 142 -21.46 -2.14 3.87
N CYS A 143 -22.66 -2.43 4.42
CA CYS A 143 -23.30 -1.66 5.46
C CYS A 143 -23.93 -2.58 6.51
N ASP A 144 -23.97 -2.15 7.76
CA ASP A 144 -24.74 -2.76 8.83
C ASP A 144 -25.90 -1.80 9.18
N GLY A 145 -27.07 -2.06 8.61
CA GLY A 145 -28.16 -1.10 8.59
C GLY A 145 -27.76 0.20 7.87
N GLU A 146 -27.76 1.31 8.60
CA GLU A 146 -27.35 2.63 8.09
C GLU A 146 -25.84 2.92 8.29
N LEU A 147 -25.09 2.02 8.92
CA LEU A 147 -23.68 2.21 9.23
C LEU A 147 -22.79 1.67 8.10
N PRO A 148 -22.03 2.52 7.37
CA PRO A 148 -21.07 2.08 6.37
C PRO A 148 -19.91 1.32 7.01
N LEU A 149 -19.61 0.13 6.50
CA LEU A 149 -18.46 -0.69 6.92
C LEU A 149 -17.26 -0.35 6.00
N ARG A 150 -16.38 0.52 6.47
CA ARG A 150 -15.28 1.07 5.64
C ARG A 150 -13.88 0.83 6.21
N LEU A 151 -13.79 0.44 7.50
CA LEU A 151 -12.51 0.20 8.17
C LEU A 151 -12.31 -1.29 8.36
N PHE A 152 -11.27 -1.81 7.73
CA PHE A 152 -10.88 -3.21 7.76
C PHE A 152 -9.45 -3.37 8.25
N GLY A 153 -9.15 -4.48 8.90
CA GLY A 153 -7.82 -4.74 9.43
C GLY A 153 -7.65 -6.19 9.87
N PRO A 154 -6.46 -6.54 10.38
CA PRO A 154 -6.21 -7.87 10.92
C PRO A 154 -7.01 -8.10 12.21
N ALA A 155 -7.17 -9.37 12.59
CA ALA A 155 -7.77 -9.76 13.88
C ALA A 155 -7.06 -9.07 15.06
N PRO A 156 -7.71 -8.94 16.22
CA PRO A 156 -7.11 -8.23 17.38
C PRO A 156 -5.76 -8.78 17.85
N ASP A 157 -5.45 -10.04 17.56
CA ASP A 157 -4.20 -10.73 17.90
C ASP A 157 -3.21 -10.85 16.73
N GLN A 158 -3.52 -10.26 15.56
CA GLN A 158 -2.71 -10.32 14.35
C GLN A 158 -2.24 -8.92 13.94
N TYR A 159 -1.08 -8.83 13.28
CA TYR A 159 -0.48 -7.55 12.86
C TYR A 159 -0.19 -7.46 11.37
N ALA A 160 -0.04 -8.59 10.70
CA ALA A 160 0.34 -8.75 9.31
C ALA A 160 -0.63 -9.69 8.58
N THR A 161 -0.45 -9.82 7.27
CA THR A 161 -1.19 -10.78 6.44
C THR A 161 -0.37 -12.05 6.22
N ASP A 162 -0.99 -13.10 5.70
CA ASP A 162 -0.29 -14.34 5.31
C ASP A 162 0.40 -14.21 3.93
N LEU A 163 0.27 -13.06 3.27
CA LEU A 163 0.78 -12.84 1.92
C LEU A 163 2.31 -12.90 1.80
N PRO A 164 3.10 -12.28 2.72
CA PRO A 164 4.55 -12.38 2.66
C PRO A 164 5.06 -13.82 2.70
N ALA A 165 4.48 -14.66 3.55
CA ALA A 165 4.88 -16.08 3.63
C ALA A 165 4.62 -16.84 2.32
N LEU A 166 3.52 -16.56 1.62
CA LEU A 166 3.24 -17.15 0.31
C LEU A 166 4.23 -16.69 -0.76
N ILE A 167 4.58 -15.40 -0.77
CA ILE A 167 5.54 -14.84 -1.73
C ILE A 167 6.94 -15.41 -1.47
N GLU A 168 7.37 -15.47 -0.21
CA GLU A 168 8.69 -15.97 0.18
C GLU A 168 8.86 -17.46 -0.15
N THR A 169 7.83 -18.28 0.08
CA THR A 169 7.89 -19.72 -0.20
C THR A 169 7.60 -20.09 -1.66
N GLY A 170 6.97 -19.19 -2.42
CA GLY A 170 6.49 -19.48 -3.78
C GLY A 170 5.31 -20.45 -3.83
N ASP A 171 4.65 -20.74 -2.69
CA ASP A 171 3.59 -21.75 -2.55
C ASP A 171 2.22 -21.25 -3.02
N TRP A 172 2.17 -20.58 -4.18
CA TRP A 172 0.92 -20.12 -4.79
C TRP A 172 0.92 -20.38 -6.28
N GLN A 173 -0.25 -20.73 -6.83
CA GLN A 173 -0.45 -21.09 -8.23
C GLN A 173 -1.43 -20.15 -8.93
N THR A 174 -2.29 -19.47 -8.21
CA THR A 174 -3.33 -18.61 -8.76
C THR A 174 -3.41 -17.28 -7.99
N GLU A 175 -3.83 -16.23 -8.69
CA GLU A 175 -4.07 -14.92 -8.08
C GLU A 175 -5.14 -14.98 -6.97
N ASP A 176 -6.10 -15.90 -7.08
CA ASP A 176 -7.11 -16.12 -6.04
C ASP A 176 -6.51 -16.60 -4.71
N GLN A 177 -5.40 -17.32 -4.74
CA GLN A 177 -4.70 -17.68 -3.50
C GLN A 177 -4.09 -16.46 -2.82
N LEU A 178 -3.50 -15.53 -3.58
CA LEU A 178 -3.00 -14.25 -3.05
C LEU A 178 -4.14 -13.39 -2.49
N ARG A 179 -5.26 -13.29 -3.23
CA ARG A 179 -6.48 -12.62 -2.73
C ARG A 179 -6.94 -13.22 -1.40
N ARG A 180 -7.02 -14.55 -1.32
CA ARG A 180 -7.48 -15.25 -0.09
C ARG A 180 -6.55 -14.99 1.08
N ALA A 181 -5.24 -15.00 0.87
CA ALA A 181 -4.28 -14.70 1.91
C ALA A 181 -4.49 -13.28 2.48
N PHE A 182 -4.64 -12.29 1.60
CA PHE A 182 -4.96 -10.93 2.01
C PHE A 182 -6.34 -10.85 2.70
N ALA A 183 -7.40 -11.31 2.04
CA ALA A 183 -8.76 -11.16 2.54
C ALA A 183 -9.02 -11.94 3.83
N SER A 184 -8.40 -13.13 4.02
CA SER A 184 -8.57 -13.90 5.26
C SER A 184 -8.00 -13.16 6.47
N SER A 185 -6.86 -12.49 6.29
CA SER A 185 -6.19 -11.72 7.34
C SER A 185 -6.87 -10.37 7.60
N MET A 186 -7.36 -9.69 6.55
CA MET A 186 -7.83 -8.31 6.60
C MET A 186 -9.36 -8.14 6.71
N SER A 187 -10.11 -9.21 6.93
CA SER A 187 -11.57 -9.18 6.91
C SER A 187 -12.26 -8.80 8.22
N HIS A 188 -11.51 -8.34 9.23
CA HIS A 188 -12.14 -7.81 10.44
C HIS A 188 -12.58 -6.36 10.22
N VAL A 189 -13.87 -6.13 10.41
CA VAL A 189 -14.48 -4.79 10.38
C VAL A 189 -14.33 -4.15 11.75
N TYR A 190 -14.06 -2.86 11.77
CA TYR A 190 -13.92 -2.06 12.97
C TYR A 190 -14.90 -0.88 12.91
N THR A 191 -15.87 -0.86 13.83
CA THR A 191 -16.89 0.18 13.96
C THR A 191 -16.90 0.71 15.39
N GLY A 192 -16.10 1.76 15.64
CA GLY A 192 -15.94 2.27 17.00
C GLY A 192 -15.32 1.23 17.94
N THR A 193 -16.08 0.72 18.89
CA THR A 193 -15.61 -0.29 19.87
C THR A 193 -15.85 -1.74 19.44
N ASP A 194 -16.64 -1.94 18.39
CA ASP A 194 -16.99 -3.29 17.94
C ASP A 194 -16.07 -3.76 16.82
N THR A 195 -15.76 -5.05 16.86
CA THR A 195 -15.03 -5.72 15.80
C THR A 195 -15.55 -7.11 15.57
N HIS A 196 -15.71 -7.48 14.31
CA HIS A 196 -16.10 -8.83 13.91
C HIS A 196 -15.59 -9.14 12.50
N LYS A 197 -15.46 -10.42 12.20
CA LYS A 197 -15.07 -10.85 10.85
C LYS A 197 -16.24 -10.69 9.88
N ASN A 198 -16.01 -9.98 8.76
CA ASN A 198 -16.99 -9.79 7.69
C ASN A 198 -16.30 -9.76 6.31
N SER A 199 -16.00 -10.95 5.80
CA SER A 199 -15.35 -11.11 4.48
C SER A 199 -16.22 -10.61 3.33
N THR A 200 -17.54 -10.76 3.43
CA THR A 200 -18.47 -10.33 2.38
C THR A 200 -18.50 -8.82 2.23
N ALA A 201 -18.44 -8.07 3.35
CA ALA A 201 -18.33 -6.62 3.32
C ALA A 201 -17.01 -6.18 2.68
N LEU A 202 -15.90 -6.80 3.08
CA LEU A 202 -14.58 -6.50 2.49
C LEU A 202 -14.59 -6.77 0.98
N GLU A 203 -15.04 -7.95 0.54
CA GLU A 203 -15.05 -8.32 -0.89
C GLU A 203 -15.96 -7.41 -1.72
N SER A 204 -17.11 -6.98 -1.17
CA SER A 204 -17.99 -6.02 -1.83
C SER A 204 -17.30 -4.66 -2.02
N MET A 205 -16.59 -4.18 -1.01
CA MET A 205 -15.85 -2.92 -1.10
C MET A 205 -14.63 -3.03 -2.00
N LEU A 206 -13.88 -4.14 -1.96
CA LEU A 206 -12.76 -4.39 -2.87
C LEU A 206 -13.18 -4.32 -4.33
N GLY A 207 -14.34 -4.89 -4.69
CA GLY A 207 -14.90 -4.83 -6.05
C GLY A 207 -15.30 -3.43 -6.53
N SER A 208 -15.42 -2.45 -5.64
CA SER A 208 -15.78 -1.06 -5.97
C SER A 208 -14.58 -0.13 -6.15
N ILE A 209 -13.35 -0.57 -5.82
CA ILE A 209 -12.15 0.28 -5.84
C ILE A 209 -11.82 0.72 -7.27
N GLN A 210 -11.55 2.00 -7.43
CA GLN A 210 -11.06 2.60 -8.68
C GLN A 210 -9.66 3.20 -8.52
N LEU A 211 -9.28 3.57 -7.30
CA LEU A 211 -7.99 4.15 -6.98
C LEU A 211 -7.49 3.61 -5.63
N ILE A 212 -6.23 3.21 -5.58
CA ILE A 212 -5.52 2.93 -4.33
C ILE A 212 -4.50 4.04 -4.12
N ALA A 213 -4.50 4.64 -2.93
CA ALA A 213 -3.55 5.68 -2.59
C ALA A 213 -2.73 5.29 -1.36
N GLN A 214 -1.42 5.49 -1.45
CA GLN A 214 -0.46 5.25 -0.39
C GLN A 214 0.33 6.51 -0.10
N GLU A 215 0.32 6.96 1.14
CA GLU A 215 1.15 8.07 1.59
C GLU A 215 2.61 7.62 1.77
N ARG A 216 3.54 8.48 1.35
CA ARG A 216 4.97 8.40 1.59
C ARG A 216 5.42 9.63 2.37
N ASP A 217 5.85 9.42 3.60
CA ASP A 217 6.14 10.49 4.58
C ASP A 217 7.64 10.74 4.81
N GLY A 218 8.52 10.12 4.01
CA GLY A 218 9.96 10.24 4.15
C GLY A 218 10.76 9.56 3.05
N SER A 219 12.03 9.96 2.95
CA SER A 219 12.99 9.43 1.96
C SER A 219 13.85 8.26 2.49
N GLU A 220 13.69 7.86 3.76
CA GLU A 220 14.48 6.79 4.38
C GLU A 220 14.20 5.44 3.75
N TYR A 221 12.92 5.14 3.55
CA TYR A 221 12.43 3.92 2.91
C TYR A 221 11.71 4.24 1.62
N ASP A 222 11.92 3.43 0.61
CA ASP A 222 11.12 3.44 -0.60
C ASP A 222 10.23 2.19 -0.71
N VAL A 223 9.43 2.12 -1.76
CA VAL A 223 8.44 1.04 -1.97
C VAL A 223 9.06 -0.35 -2.13
N THR A 224 10.38 -0.44 -2.31
CA THR A 224 11.13 -1.68 -2.43
C THR A 224 11.99 -2.01 -1.20
N ASP A 225 11.89 -1.22 -0.13
CA ASP A 225 12.65 -1.45 1.11
C ASP A 225 11.86 -2.24 2.16
N LEU A 226 10.54 -2.30 2.05
CA LEU A 226 9.65 -2.94 3.02
C LEU A 226 8.66 -3.88 2.31
N ASP A 227 8.45 -5.05 2.88
CA ASP A 227 7.43 -6.03 2.46
C ASP A 227 6.01 -5.48 2.56
N HIS A 228 5.76 -4.56 3.48
CA HIS A 228 4.46 -3.95 3.73
C HIS A 228 3.81 -3.31 2.50
N TYR A 229 4.60 -2.82 1.51
CA TYR A 229 4.05 -2.26 0.28
C TYR A 229 3.36 -3.32 -0.58
N TYR A 230 4.00 -4.45 -0.85
CA TYR A 230 3.33 -5.51 -1.60
C TYR A 230 2.31 -6.26 -0.74
N GLU A 231 2.52 -6.32 0.58
CA GLU A 231 1.64 -6.98 1.53
C GLU A 231 0.27 -6.30 1.61
N PHE A 232 0.24 -5.01 1.95
CA PHE A 232 -1.02 -4.27 2.16
C PHE A 232 -1.52 -3.62 0.87
N LEU A 233 -0.72 -2.78 0.23
CA LEU A 233 -1.11 -2.08 -0.99
C LEU A 233 -1.27 -3.07 -2.14
N GLY A 234 -0.26 -3.90 -2.38
CA GLY A 234 -0.30 -4.91 -3.42
C GLY A 234 -1.39 -5.96 -3.17
N GLY A 235 -1.48 -6.50 -1.95
CA GLY A 235 -2.52 -7.46 -1.58
C GLY A 235 -3.93 -6.93 -1.80
N MET A 236 -4.16 -5.66 -1.46
CA MET A 236 -5.42 -4.97 -1.72
C MET A 236 -5.70 -4.80 -3.23
N SER A 237 -4.68 -4.40 -4.00
CA SER A 237 -4.79 -4.28 -5.46
C SER A 237 -5.13 -5.63 -6.12
N ARG A 238 -4.42 -6.69 -5.75
CA ARG A 238 -4.69 -8.04 -6.25
C ARG A 238 -6.08 -8.53 -5.85
N ALA A 239 -6.48 -8.29 -4.61
CA ALA A 239 -7.80 -8.67 -4.13
C ALA A 239 -8.92 -7.88 -4.84
N ALA A 240 -8.74 -6.61 -5.10
CA ALA A 240 -9.68 -5.79 -5.85
C ALA A 240 -9.91 -6.33 -7.26
N GLY A 241 -8.84 -6.62 -8.01
CA GLY A 241 -8.94 -7.19 -9.37
C GLY A 241 -9.69 -8.52 -9.39
N VAL A 242 -9.42 -9.44 -8.44
CA VAL A 242 -10.13 -10.72 -8.35
C VAL A 242 -11.59 -10.54 -7.93
N CYS A 243 -11.91 -9.53 -7.11
CA CYS A 243 -13.29 -9.20 -6.72
C CYS A 243 -14.06 -8.46 -7.82
N GLY A 244 -13.47 -8.22 -8.99
CA GLY A 244 -14.12 -7.61 -10.14
C GLY A 244 -14.08 -6.09 -10.17
N ALA A 245 -13.18 -5.47 -9.42
CA ALA A 245 -12.89 -4.05 -9.57
C ALA A 245 -12.50 -3.71 -11.01
N PRO A 246 -12.84 -2.54 -11.54
CA PRO A 246 -12.29 -2.06 -12.80
C PRO A 246 -10.76 -1.94 -12.72
N GLU A 247 -10.11 -1.66 -13.85
CA GLU A 247 -8.69 -1.32 -13.81
C GLU A 247 -8.44 -0.23 -12.76
N THR A 248 -7.64 -0.58 -11.76
CA THR A 248 -7.46 0.25 -10.56
C THR A 248 -6.11 0.96 -10.64
N ASP A 249 -6.13 2.28 -10.60
CA ASP A 249 -4.91 3.07 -10.49
C ASP A 249 -4.28 2.91 -9.10
N ILE A 250 -2.96 2.99 -9.04
CA ILE A 250 -2.22 3.01 -7.78
C ILE A 250 -1.33 4.25 -7.76
N LEU A 251 -1.65 5.19 -6.89
CA LEU A 251 -0.95 6.45 -6.75
C LEU A 251 -0.24 6.56 -5.39
N VAL A 252 0.95 7.10 -5.40
CA VAL A 252 1.72 7.44 -4.20
C VAL A 252 1.59 8.94 -3.95
N VAL A 253 1.15 9.28 -2.75
CA VAL A 253 1.08 10.66 -2.25
C VAL A 253 2.40 10.96 -1.54
N ASP A 254 3.34 11.57 -2.22
CA ASP A 254 4.67 11.87 -1.66
C ASP A 254 4.66 13.22 -0.94
N GLN A 255 4.87 13.19 0.35
CA GLN A 255 4.99 14.36 1.23
C GLN A 255 6.38 14.46 1.91
N SER A 256 7.36 13.70 1.40
CA SER A 256 8.67 13.56 2.04
C SER A 256 9.53 14.82 2.00
N GLU A 257 9.32 15.72 1.04
CA GLU A 257 10.12 16.92 0.81
C GLU A 257 9.40 18.24 1.14
N GLY A 258 8.25 18.16 1.81
CA GLY A 258 7.49 19.34 2.27
C GLY A 258 6.41 19.83 1.29
N ASP A 259 6.52 19.51 0.02
CA ASP A 259 5.44 19.64 -0.97
C ASP A 259 4.70 18.30 -1.09
N THR A 260 3.50 18.34 -1.65
CA THR A 260 2.73 17.12 -1.94
C THR A 260 2.83 16.84 -3.42
N ASP A 261 3.40 15.69 -3.79
CA ASP A 261 3.45 15.21 -5.17
C ASP A 261 2.65 13.92 -5.32
N ILE A 262 2.03 13.74 -6.47
CA ILE A 262 1.27 12.52 -6.81
C ILE A 262 1.97 11.80 -7.94
N GLU A 263 2.35 10.55 -7.70
CA GLU A 263 3.08 9.74 -8.67
C GLU A 263 2.43 8.38 -8.86
N GLU A 264 2.49 7.83 -10.07
CA GLU A 264 2.10 6.43 -10.31
C GLU A 264 3.09 5.47 -9.62
N LEU A 265 2.59 4.40 -9.03
CA LEU A 265 3.43 3.40 -8.33
C LEU A 265 4.55 2.87 -9.24
N GLN A 266 4.28 2.66 -10.53
CA GLN A 266 5.29 2.22 -11.49
C GLN A 266 6.49 3.18 -11.53
N ALA A 267 6.26 4.49 -11.64
CA ALA A 267 7.33 5.50 -11.67
C ALA A 267 8.15 5.52 -10.38
N VAL A 268 7.47 5.33 -9.24
CA VAL A 268 8.13 5.24 -7.92
C VAL A 268 9.01 3.99 -7.82
N ILE A 269 8.53 2.82 -8.27
CA ILE A 269 9.31 1.57 -8.32
C ILE A 269 10.52 1.73 -9.23
N GLU A 270 10.33 2.26 -10.43
CA GLU A 270 11.43 2.50 -11.38
C GLU A 270 12.51 3.42 -10.81
N ARG A 271 12.10 4.50 -10.15
CA ARG A 271 13.03 5.41 -9.47
C ARG A 271 13.79 4.70 -8.34
N ALA A 272 13.08 3.92 -7.51
CA ALA A 272 13.66 3.14 -6.42
C ALA A 272 14.71 2.15 -6.92
N VAL A 273 14.40 1.43 -8.00
CA VAL A 273 15.32 0.47 -8.63
C VAL A 273 16.55 1.18 -9.17
N ARG A 274 16.40 2.28 -9.95
CA ARG A 274 17.51 3.02 -10.52
C ARG A 274 18.40 3.69 -9.47
N THR A 275 17.80 4.21 -8.40
CA THR A 275 18.56 4.96 -7.38
C THR A 275 19.23 4.08 -6.34
N ARG A 276 18.77 2.84 -6.14
CA ARG A 276 19.30 1.91 -5.13
C ARG A 276 19.74 0.59 -5.75
N THR A 277 18.83 -0.28 -6.19
CA THR A 277 19.14 -1.65 -6.62
C THR A 277 20.17 -1.70 -7.77
N LEU A 278 20.13 -0.76 -8.71
CA LEU A 278 21.07 -0.66 -9.83
C LEU A 278 22.20 0.34 -9.58
N ASN A 279 22.16 1.12 -8.51
CA ASN A 279 23.14 2.19 -8.27
C ASN A 279 24.42 1.62 -7.66
N PRO A 280 25.58 1.70 -8.35
CA PRO A 280 26.84 1.18 -7.85
C PRO A 280 27.23 1.75 -6.47
N ARG A 281 27.01 3.05 -6.25
CA ARG A 281 27.36 3.70 -4.98
C ARG A 281 26.53 3.19 -3.81
N TRP A 282 25.24 2.93 -4.05
CA TRP A 282 24.36 2.37 -3.03
C TRP A 282 24.76 0.91 -2.73
N LEU A 283 25.01 0.11 -3.76
CA LEU A 283 25.48 -1.27 -3.61
C LEU A 283 26.83 -1.34 -2.88
N ASP A 284 27.77 -0.47 -3.25
CA ASP A 284 29.06 -0.38 -2.57
C ASP A 284 28.88 -0.06 -1.08
N GLY A 285 27.99 0.87 -0.76
CA GLY A 285 27.65 1.21 0.62
C GLY A 285 27.04 0.03 1.38
N MET A 286 26.06 -0.67 0.78
CA MET A 286 25.44 -1.83 1.41
C MET A 286 26.46 -2.95 1.67
N LEU A 287 27.32 -3.25 0.71
CA LEU A 287 28.32 -4.31 0.84
C LEU A 287 29.41 -4.02 1.87
N THR A 288 29.50 -2.80 2.43
CA THR A 288 30.35 -2.54 3.61
C THR A 288 29.76 -3.13 4.91
N HIS A 289 28.49 -3.54 4.90
CA HIS A 289 27.80 -4.15 6.04
C HIS A 289 27.79 -5.69 5.97
N ASP A 290 28.74 -6.27 5.26
CA ASP A 290 28.97 -7.71 5.13
C ASP A 290 27.66 -8.50 4.88
N TYR A 291 27.41 -9.54 5.67
CA TYR A 291 26.24 -10.43 5.55
C TYR A 291 24.91 -9.67 5.51
N HIS A 292 24.73 -8.66 6.36
CA HIS A 292 23.49 -7.91 6.47
C HIS A 292 23.24 -7.03 5.24
N GLY A 293 24.29 -6.42 4.69
CA GLY A 293 24.17 -5.60 3.48
C GLY A 293 23.71 -6.39 2.26
N ALA A 294 24.28 -7.58 2.05
CA ALA A 294 23.86 -8.49 0.99
C ALA A 294 22.40 -8.99 1.21
N LYS A 295 22.00 -9.20 2.48
CA LYS A 295 20.61 -9.54 2.82
C LYS A 295 19.66 -8.42 2.39
N ILE A 296 19.97 -7.15 2.68
CA ILE A 296 19.12 -6.01 2.26
C ILE A 296 18.98 -5.95 0.74
N VAL A 297 20.07 -6.21 -0.01
CA VAL A 297 20.00 -6.26 -1.47
C VAL A 297 19.06 -7.39 -1.94
N LYS A 298 19.17 -8.58 -1.32
CA LYS A 298 18.29 -9.73 -1.58
C LYS A 298 16.83 -9.41 -1.27
N ASP A 299 16.56 -8.82 -0.10
CA ASP A 299 15.18 -8.46 0.32
C ASP A 299 14.51 -7.55 -0.73
N ARG A 300 15.22 -6.58 -1.30
CA ARG A 300 14.68 -5.73 -2.37
C ARG A 300 14.31 -6.51 -3.63
N VAL A 301 15.09 -7.53 -4.00
CA VAL A 301 14.76 -8.39 -5.16
C VAL A 301 13.52 -9.23 -4.87
N GLU A 302 13.37 -9.76 -3.65
CA GLU A 302 12.15 -10.46 -3.23
C GLU A 302 10.93 -9.53 -3.21
N TYR A 303 11.08 -8.30 -2.73
CA TYR A 303 9.98 -7.33 -2.71
C TYR A 303 9.55 -6.89 -4.11
N LEU A 304 10.47 -6.86 -5.09
CA LEU A 304 10.12 -6.67 -6.50
C LEU A 304 9.25 -7.83 -7.03
N LEU A 305 9.55 -9.08 -6.67
CA LEU A 305 8.68 -10.22 -6.99
C LEU A 305 7.30 -10.06 -6.32
N GLY A 306 7.29 -9.67 -5.03
CA GLY A 306 6.05 -9.41 -4.30
C GLY A 306 5.19 -8.34 -4.96
N LEU A 307 5.78 -7.21 -5.34
CA LEU A 307 5.10 -6.13 -6.07
C LEU A 307 4.60 -6.58 -7.46
N ALA A 308 5.40 -7.37 -8.20
CA ALA A 308 4.98 -7.91 -9.50
C ALA A 308 3.82 -8.93 -9.37
N ALA A 309 3.83 -9.73 -8.29
CA ALA A 309 2.78 -10.71 -8.03
C ALA A 309 1.45 -10.06 -7.60
N THR A 310 1.51 -8.88 -7.01
CA THR A 310 0.36 -8.24 -6.36
C THR A 310 -0.14 -7.00 -7.09
N THR A 311 0.69 -6.42 -7.97
CA THR A 311 0.33 -5.25 -8.81
C THR A 311 0.69 -5.51 -10.27
N SER A 312 0.31 -4.61 -11.17
CA SER A 312 0.81 -4.55 -12.55
C SER A 312 1.87 -3.46 -12.77
N SER A 313 2.48 -2.98 -11.69
CA SER A 313 3.36 -1.81 -11.72
C SER A 313 4.86 -2.12 -11.87
N VAL A 314 5.24 -3.39 -12.02
CA VAL A 314 6.65 -3.80 -12.22
C VAL A 314 6.85 -4.27 -13.65
N GLU A 315 7.61 -3.50 -14.42
CA GLU A 315 7.90 -3.86 -15.81
C GLU A 315 9.05 -4.86 -15.93
N SER A 316 9.03 -5.67 -16.99
CA SER A 316 10.02 -6.74 -17.25
C SER A 316 11.47 -6.24 -17.25
N TRP A 317 11.74 -5.01 -17.74
CA TRP A 317 13.10 -4.45 -17.77
C TRP A 317 13.71 -4.30 -16.37
N VAL A 318 12.88 -4.18 -15.32
CA VAL A 318 13.34 -4.11 -13.93
C VAL A 318 14.09 -5.39 -13.56
N PHE A 319 13.54 -6.54 -13.93
CA PHE A 319 14.19 -7.83 -13.72
C PHE A 319 15.41 -8.03 -14.64
N ASP A 320 15.33 -7.59 -15.91
CA ASP A 320 16.48 -7.62 -16.83
C ASP A 320 17.69 -6.92 -16.23
N GLN A 321 17.52 -5.67 -15.80
CA GLN A 321 18.61 -4.87 -15.26
C GLN A 321 19.07 -5.39 -13.88
N THR A 322 18.17 -5.93 -13.07
CA THR A 322 18.51 -6.56 -11.80
C THR A 322 19.37 -7.81 -12.01
N ALA A 323 19.00 -8.67 -12.97
CA ALA A 323 19.79 -9.85 -13.35
C ALA A 323 21.18 -9.45 -13.87
N GLU A 324 21.24 -8.49 -14.81
CA GLU A 324 22.52 -8.01 -15.36
C GLU A 324 23.42 -7.43 -14.26
N ARG A 325 22.87 -6.64 -13.34
CA ARG A 325 23.65 -5.93 -12.32
C ARG A 325 24.10 -6.82 -11.16
N LEU A 326 23.24 -7.72 -10.67
CA LEU A 326 23.51 -8.47 -9.43
C LEU A 326 24.03 -9.90 -9.68
N ILE A 327 23.64 -10.53 -10.80
CA ILE A 327 23.94 -11.94 -11.06
C ILE A 327 24.88 -12.11 -12.25
N PHE A 328 24.67 -11.37 -13.34
CA PHE A 328 25.46 -11.56 -14.56
C PHE A 328 26.76 -10.76 -14.57
N ASP A 329 26.88 -9.70 -13.77
CA ASP A 329 28.14 -9.01 -13.48
C ASP A 329 28.97 -9.87 -12.51
N GLU A 330 30.02 -10.52 -13.02
CA GLU A 330 30.85 -11.48 -12.28
C GLU A 330 31.50 -10.84 -11.03
N ASP A 331 31.97 -9.60 -11.15
CA ASP A 331 32.60 -8.88 -10.05
C ASP A 331 31.61 -8.58 -8.93
N MET A 332 30.40 -8.13 -9.28
CA MET A 332 29.36 -7.86 -8.32
C MET A 332 28.85 -9.15 -7.67
N ARG A 333 28.60 -10.19 -8.46
CA ARG A 333 28.19 -11.51 -7.94
C ARG A 333 29.23 -12.05 -6.95
N ALA A 334 30.51 -12.04 -7.30
CA ALA A 334 31.57 -12.53 -6.41
C ALA A 334 31.66 -11.73 -5.09
N ARG A 335 31.34 -10.44 -5.11
CA ARG A 335 31.27 -9.60 -3.89
C ARG A 335 30.07 -9.98 -3.04
N LEU A 336 28.90 -10.18 -3.65
CA LEU A 336 27.66 -10.62 -2.96
C LEU A 336 27.85 -12.00 -2.34
N GLU A 337 28.39 -12.96 -3.09
CA GLU A 337 28.69 -14.31 -2.60
C GLU A 337 29.66 -14.31 -1.41
N ARG A 338 30.69 -13.47 -1.46
CA ARG A 338 31.65 -13.34 -0.34
C ARG A 338 30.97 -12.84 0.93
N ASN A 339 30.00 -11.93 0.81
CA ASN A 339 29.30 -11.37 1.94
C ASN A 339 28.18 -12.30 2.43
N ASN A 340 27.39 -12.85 1.51
CA ASN A 340 26.26 -13.74 1.83
C ASN A 340 25.90 -14.62 0.63
N PRO A 341 26.49 -15.83 0.50
CA PRO A 341 26.24 -16.71 -0.64
C PRO A 341 24.77 -17.16 -0.72
N PHE A 342 24.11 -17.37 0.41
CA PHE A 342 22.68 -17.76 0.45
C PHE A 342 21.76 -16.64 -0.08
N ALA A 343 22.06 -15.40 0.26
CA ALA A 343 21.31 -14.25 -0.28
C ALA A 343 21.52 -14.13 -1.80
N THR A 344 22.73 -14.38 -2.29
CA THR A 344 23.05 -14.31 -3.72
C THR A 344 22.33 -15.42 -4.50
N GLN A 345 22.35 -16.64 -4.00
CA GLN A 345 21.60 -17.76 -4.58
C GLN A 345 20.10 -17.45 -4.60
N ARG A 346 19.56 -16.95 -3.49
CA ARG A 346 18.12 -16.61 -3.41
C ARG A 346 17.71 -15.55 -4.41
N MET A 347 18.53 -14.53 -4.69
CA MET A 347 18.25 -13.55 -5.74
C MET A 347 18.12 -14.20 -7.13
N ALA A 348 19.00 -15.15 -7.45
CA ALA A 348 18.91 -15.89 -8.72
C ALA A 348 17.64 -16.77 -8.81
N GLU A 349 17.25 -17.41 -7.71
CA GLU A 349 16.00 -18.18 -7.61
C GLU A 349 14.78 -17.28 -7.83
N VAL A 350 14.72 -16.11 -7.19
CA VAL A 350 13.63 -15.13 -7.34
C VAL A 350 13.53 -14.63 -8.80
N LEU A 351 14.66 -14.38 -9.46
CA LEU A 351 14.67 -14.02 -10.88
C LEU A 351 14.13 -15.14 -11.75
N LEU A 352 14.54 -16.39 -11.49
CA LEU A 352 14.01 -17.55 -12.22
C LEU A 352 12.51 -17.72 -12.00
N GLU A 353 12.04 -17.56 -10.77
CA GLU A 353 10.63 -17.61 -10.40
C GLU A 353 9.84 -16.48 -11.10
N SER A 354 10.39 -15.26 -11.12
CA SER A 354 9.77 -14.12 -11.82
C SER A 354 9.54 -14.40 -13.30
N ASN A 355 10.48 -15.10 -13.95
CA ASN A 355 10.31 -15.54 -15.34
C ASN A 355 9.26 -16.65 -15.46
N GLN A 356 9.30 -17.67 -14.60
CA GLN A 356 8.34 -18.79 -14.63
C GLN A 356 6.90 -18.31 -14.43
N ARG A 357 6.70 -17.24 -13.68
CA ARG A 357 5.38 -16.62 -13.44
C ARG A 357 4.99 -15.58 -14.49
N GLY A 358 5.88 -15.30 -15.47
CA GLY A 358 5.62 -14.36 -16.56
C GLY A 358 5.82 -12.88 -16.23
N TYR A 359 6.35 -12.54 -15.05
CA TYR A 359 6.67 -11.17 -14.68
C TYR A 359 7.95 -10.67 -15.37
N TRP A 360 8.90 -11.55 -15.60
CA TRP A 360 10.10 -11.30 -16.37
C TRP A 360 10.04 -12.04 -17.70
N GLN A 361 10.18 -11.32 -18.81
CA GLN A 361 10.23 -11.87 -20.15
C GLN A 361 11.69 -12.05 -20.61
N ALA A 362 12.42 -12.92 -19.88
CA ALA A 362 13.81 -13.21 -20.17
C ALA A 362 13.96 -13.94 -21.52
N THR A 363 15.02 -13.66 -22.23
CA THR A 363 15.42 -14.42 -23.41
C THR A 363 15.98 -15.80 -23.02
N ASP A 364 15.96 -16.77 -23.95
CA ASP A 364 16.54 -18.11 -23.71
C ASP A 364 18.02 -18.01 -23.30
N SER A 365 18.79 -17.08 -23.88
CA SER A 365 20.19 -16.84 -23.54
C SER A 365 20.35 -16.34 -22.11
N GLN A 366 19.48 -15.44 -21.63
CA GLN A 366 19.50 -14.98 -20.23
C GLN A 366 19.16 -16.09 -19.27
N LEU A 367 18.18 -16.92 -19.58
CA LEU A 367 17.80 -18.06 -18.75
C LEU A 367 18.92 -19.13 -18.68
N GLU A 368 19.60 -19.39 -19.80
CA GLU A 368 20.77 -20.27 -19.81
C GLU A 368 21.88 -19.71 -18.93
N LYS A 369 22.21 -18.41 -19.09
CA LYS A 369 23.20 -17.72 -18.27
C LYS A 369 22.84 -17.77 -16.78
N LEU A 370 21.57 -17.51 -16.42
CA LEU A 370 21.09 -17.57 -15.04
C LEU A 370 21.28 -18.95 -14.44
N ARG A 371 20.85 -20.02 -15.15
CA ARG A 371 21.03 -21.40 -14.68
C ARG A 371 22.49 -21.78 -14.50
N ASN A 372 23.37 -21.34 -15.41
CA ASN A 372 24.82 -21.59 -15.27
C ASN A 372 25.38 -20.88 -14.03
N CYS A 373 24.99 -19.61 -13.77
CA CYS A 373 25.38 -18.92 -12.53
C CYS A 373 24.88 -19.64 -11.28
N MET A 374 23.66 -20.18 -11.28
CA MET A 374 23.11 -20.93 -10.15
C MET A 374 23.92 -22.21 -9.89
N LEU A 375 24.28 -22.95 -10.93
CA LEU A 375 25.12 -24.17 -10.80
C LEU A 375 26.53 -23.82 -10.26
N GLU A 376 27.13 -22.71 -10.70
CA GLU A 376 28.42 -22.25 -10.17
C GLU A 376 28.32 -21.89 -8.68
N MET A 377 27.26 -21.21 -8.25
CA MET A 377 27.01 -20.86 -6.84
C MET A 377 26.80 -22.11 -5.97
N GLU A 378 26.03 -23.10 -6.44
CA GLU A 378 25.83 -24.37 -5.71
C GLU A 378 27.14 -25.13 -5.53
N GLY A 379 27.99 -25.25 -6.57
CA GLY A 379 29.28 -25.89 -6.49
C GLY A 379 30.28 -25.17 -5.58
N GLY A 380 30.07 -23.88 -5.31
CA GLY A 380 30.90 -23.12 -4.34
C GLY A 380 30.45 -23.26 -2.88
N LEU A 381 29.24 -23.79 -2.64
CA LEU A 381 28.69 -24.03 -1.30
C LEU A 381 29.02 -25.42 -0.75
N GLU A 382 29.42 -26.38 -1.62
CA GLU A 382 29.94 -27.71 -1.24
C GLU A 382 31.42 -27.65 -0.80
#